data_3ee38a3e4697688fd59cf8811cd3f9d2
#
_entry.id   3ee38a3e4697688fd59cf8811cd3f9d2
#
_cell.length_a   1.000
_cell.length_b   1.000
_cell.length_c   1.000
_cell.angle_alpha   90.00
_cell.angle_beta   90.00
_cell.angle_gamma   90.00
#
_symmetry.space_group_name_H-M   'P 1'
#
loop_
_entity.id
_entity.type
_entity.pdbx_description
1 polymer ?
#
loop_
_entity_poly.entity_id
_entity_poly.type
_entity_poly.pdbx_seq_one_letter_code
_entity_poly.pdbx_strand_id
1 'polypeptide(L)'
;MTRKLFRTSAVTAAAALAVAAGGSSAAAAPAAGSAALRHYEGTVVSKDAGARTFRLRDSERGTVRIRVTANTRFERINGFAGLKVGAKNIESTVRRRDGRWIAVDVERSGGGGQHGGDDSPGGSDD
;
A
#
# COMPACT_ATOMS: atom_id res chain seq x y z
N MET A 1 57.43 -12.59 -0.15
CA MET A 1 56.87 -13.30 -1.31
C MET A 1 56.20 -14.59 -0.79
N THR A 2 54.94 -14.55 -0.60
CA THR A 2 54.19 -15.72 -0.08
C THR A 2 53.35 -16.28 -1.22
N ARG A 3 53.75 -17.44 -1.69
CA ARG A 3 52.98 -18.16 -2.70
C ARG A 3 51.93 -19.00 -1.96
N LYS A 4 50.66 -18.71 -2.21
CA LYS A 4 49.57 -19.55 -1.78
C LYS A 4 49.36 -20.68 -2.79
N LEU A 5 49.59 -21.90 -2.32
CA LEU A 5 49.28 -23.09 -3.09
C LEU A 5 47.77 -23.41 -2.93
N PHE A 6 47.05 -23.39 -4.00
CA PHE A 6 45.70 -23.89 -4.07
C PHE A 6 45.70 -25.40 -4.14
N ARG A 7 45.20 -26.03 -3.11
CA ARG A 7 44.90 -27.46 -3.14
C ARG A 7 43.50 -27.65 -3.72
N THR A 8 43.48 -28.23 -4.88
CA THR A 8 42.27 -28.70 -5.52
C THR A 8 41.87 -30.04 -4.86
N SER A 9 40.78 -30.02 -4.10
CA SER A 9 40.17 -31.27 -3.62
C SER A 9 39.00 -31.59 -4.55
N ALA A 10 39.18 -32.61 -5.35
CA ALA A 10 38.11 -33.25 -6.10
C ALA A 10 37.22 -34.02 -5.17
N VAL A 11 36.00 -33.63 -4.99
CA VAL A 11 34.97 -34.40 -4.31
C VAL A 11 34.09 -35.06 -5.37
N THR A 12 34.20 -36.34 -5.43
CA THR A 12 33.37 -37.21 -6.27
C THR A 12 31.98 -37.24 -5.70
N ALA A 13 31.03 -36.74 -6.46
CA ALA A 13 29.62 -36.79 -6.13
C ALA A 13 29.05 -38.17 -6.53
N ALA A 14 28.61 -38.92 -5.54
CA ALA A 14 27.79 -40.07 -5.75
C ALA A 14 26.36 -39.66 -6.10
N ALA A 15 25.90 -40.07 -7.27
CA ALA A 15 24.54 -39.89 -7.70
C ALA A 15 23.62 -40.85 -6.94
N ALA A 16 22.77 -40.29 -6.08
CA ALA A 16 21.63 -41.00 -5.57
C ALA A 16 20.39 -40.56 -6.34
N LEU A 17 19.95 -41.46 -7.22
CA LEU A 17 18.65 -41.36 -7.87
C LEU A 17 17.57 -41.72 -6.86
N ALA A 18 16.98 -40.67 -6.25
CA ALA A 18 15.75 -40.80 -5.54
C ALA A 18 14.62 -40.44 -6.49
N VAL A 19 13.99 -41.44 -7.05
CA VAL A 19 12.71 -41.33 -7.73
C VAL A 19 11.66 -41.15 -6.63
N ALA A 20 11.41 -39.93 -6.25
CA ALA A 20 10.24 -39.59 -5.44
C ALA A 20 9.10 -39.28 -6.43
N ALA A 21 8.26 -40.27 -6.65
CA ALA A 21 6.92 -40.01 -7.15
C ALA A 21 6.14 -39.26 -6.06
N GLY A 22 6.41 -38.00 -5.95
CA GLY A 22 5.68 -37.09 -5.09
C GLY A 22 4.61 -36.43 -5.91
N GLY A 23 3.36 -36.63 -5.54
CA GLY A 23 2.25 -35.93 -6.13
C GLY A 23 2.52 -34.42 -6.12
N SER A 24 2.51 -33.82 -7.27
CA SER A 24 2.57 -32.39 -7.42
C SER A 24 1.30 -31.78 -6.90
N SER A 25 1.32 -31.47 -5.62
CA SER A 25 0.46 -30.40 -5.14
C SER A 25 1.01 -29.14 -5.77
N ALA A 26 0.47 -28.77 -6.90
CA ALA A 26 0.67 -27.44 -7.42
C ALA A 26 -0.06 -26.51 -6.46
N ALA A 27 0.60 -26.12 -5.39
CA ALA A 27 0.22 -24.92 -4.70
C ALA A 27 0.35 -23.82 -5.75
N ALA A 28 -0.79 -23.34 -6.23
CA ALA A 28 -0.80 -22.21 -7.10
C ALA A 28 -0.12 -21.08 -6.35
N ALA A 29 1.14 -20.80 -6.70
CA ALA A 29 1.78 -19.60 -6.23
C ALA A 29 0.86 -18.44 -6.63
N PRO A 30 0.44 -17.56 -5.70
CA PRO A 30 -0.33 -16.41 -6.07
C PRO A 30 0.42 -15.70 -7.18
N ALA A 31 -0.27 -15.47 -8.30
CA ALA A 31 0.31 -14.82 -9.45
C ALA A 31 1.01 -13.56 -8.97
N ALA A 32 2.28 -13.39 -9.35
CA ALA A 32 3.05 -12.18 -9.04
C ALA A 32 2.27 -10.97 -9.57
N GLY A 33 1.48 -10.31 -8.74
CA GLY A 33 0.60 -9.22 -9.15
C GLY A 33 -0.68 -9.10 -8.33
N SER A 34 -1.11 -10.13 -7.63
CA SER A 34 -2.25 -10.04 -6.72
C SER A 34 -1.79 -9.85 -5.27
N ALA A 35 -0.98 -8.82 -5.03
CA ALA A 35 -0.78 -8.35 -3.68
C ALA A 35 -2.15 -7.88 -3.15
N ALA A 36 -2.55 -8.41 -2.01
CA ALA A 36 -3.80 -8.04 -1.38
C ALA A 36 -3.87 -6.53 -1.20
N LEU A 37 -4.98 -5.96 -1.58
CA LEU A 37 -5.27 -4.55 -1.34
C LEU A 37 -5.61 -4.35 0.14
N ARG A 38 -5.16 -3.23 0.69
CA ARG A 38 -5.54 -2.77 2.02
C ARG A 38 -6.09 -1.36 1.94
N HIS A 39 -6.99 -1.09 2.83
CA HIS A 39 -7.60 0.23 2.97
C HIS A 39 -7.16 0.84 4.29
N TYR A 40 -6.78 2.10 4.22
CA TYR A 40 -6.47 2.93 5.37
C TYR A 40 -7.28 4.20 5.28
N GLU A 41 -7.84 4.62 6.40
CA GLU A 41 -8.62 5.86 6.50
C GLU A 41 -8.11 6.68 7.67
N GLY A 42 -7.91 7.96 7.46
CA GLY A 42 -7.45 8.81 8.54
C GLY A 42 -7.07 10.22 8.14
N THR A 43 -6.09 10.73 8.87
CA THR A 43 -5.58 12.09 8.72
C THR A 43 -4.16 12.07 8.16
N VAL A 44 -3.88 12.93 7.19
CA VAL A 44 -2.52 13.13 6.69
C VAL A 44 -1.70 13.88 7.74
N VAL A 45 -0.68 13.24 8.27
CA VAL A 45 0.16 13.82 9.34
C VAL A 45 1.49 14.35 8.83
N SER A 46 1.96 13.88 7.69
CA SER A 46 3.15 14.39 7.04
C SER A 46 3.15 14.09 5.55
N LYS A 47 3.96 14.81 4.81
CA LYS A 47 4.08 14.70 3.37
C LYS A 47 5.52 14.99 2.95
N ASP A 48 6.06 14.18 2.06
CA ASP A 48 7.37 14.37 1.45
C ASP A 48 7.21 14.46 -0.06
N ALA A 49 7.32 15.65 -0.60
CA ALA A 49 7.16 15.91 -2.03
C ALA A 49 8.31 15.30 -2.85
N GLY A 50 9.52 15.29 -2.33
CA GLY A 50 10.68 14.73 -3.02
C GLY A 50 10.59 13.23 -3.19
N ALA A 51 10.18 12.53 -2.14
CA ALA A 51 9.99 11.08 -2.17
C ALA A 51 8.61 10.67 -2.67
N ARG A 52 7.70 11.61 -2.87
CA ARG A 52 6.29 11.38 -3.22
C ARG A 52 5.62 10.40 -2.26
N THR A 53 5.83 10.64 -0.98
CA THR A 53 5.23 9.85 0.09
C THR A 53 4.43 10.74 1.02
N PHE A 54 3.47 10.16 1.69
CA PHE A 54 2.75 10.79 2.79
C PHE A 54 2.53 9.78 3.90
N ARG A 55 2.30 10.29 5.10
CA ARG A 55 1.93 9.46 6.24
C ARG A 55 0.47 9.71 6.59
N LEU A 56 -0.26 8.64 6.66
CA LEU A 56 -1.66 8.62 7.05
C LEU A 56 -1.78 8.01 8.44
N ARG A 57 -2.41 8.72 9.35
CA ARG A 57 -2.73 8.21 10.68
C ARG A 57 -4.14 7.62 10.64
N ASP A 58 -4.17 6.31 10.68
CA ASP A 58 -5.39 5.53 10.81
C ASP A 58 -5.68 5.30 12.30
N SER A 59 -6.93 5.45 12.71
CA SER A 59 -7.32 5.32 14.11
C SER A 59 -7.19 3.90 14.66
N GLU A 60 -7.29 2.91 13.79
CA GLU A 60 -7.25 1.50 14.18
C GLU A 60 -5.87 0.88 13.98
N ARG A 61 -5.14 1.33 12.98
CA ARG A 61 -3.90 0.69 12.51
C ARG A 61 -2.65 1.52 12.74
N GLY A 62 -2.79 2.72 13.29
CA GLY A 62 -1.68 3.63 13.52
C GLY A 62 -1.23 4.36 12.26
N THR A 63 0.00 4.86 12.25
CA THR A 63 0.51 5.65 11.14
C THR A 63 1.20 4.78 10.10
N VAL A 64 0.80 4.93 8.87
CA VAL A 64 1.36 4.21 7.72
C VAL A 64 2.00 5.19 6.74
N ARG A 65 3.15 4.81 6.19
CA ARG A 65 3.81 5.54 5.12
C ARG A 65 3.39 4.99 3.77
N ILE A 66 2.88 5.83 2.92
CA ILE A 66 2.31 5.47 1.62
C ILE A 66 3.05 6.23 0.52
N ARG A 67 3.46 5.53 -0.51
CA ARG A 67 4.09 6.10 -1.69
C ARG A 67 3.06 6.30 -2.80
N VAL A 68 3.11 7.47 -3.41
CA VAL A 68 2.31 7.83 -4.59
C VAL A 68 3.15 7.61 -5.85
N THR A 69 2.56 7.05 -6.86
CA THR A 69 3.18 6.85 -8.18
C THR A 69 2.36 7.52 -9.27
N ALA A 70 2.88 7.51 -10.50
CA ALA A 70 2.13 8.03 -11.65
C ALA A 70 0.81 7.28 -11.92
N ASN A 71 0.70 6.05 -11.43
CA ASN A 71 -0.49 5.22 -11.58
C ASN A 71 -1.48 5.34 -10.43
N THR A 72 -1.17 6.15 -9.42
CA THR A 72 -2.08 6.40 -8.31
C THR A 72 -3.25 7.26 -8.78
N ARG A 73 -4.46 6.80 -8.54
CA ARG A 73 -5.68 7.54 -8.82
C ARG A 73 -6.00 8.46 -7.66
N PHE A 74 -6.45 9.65 -7.96
CA PHE A 74 -6.92 10.62 -6.97
C PHE A 74 -8.38 10.95 -7.24
N GLU A 75 -9.21 10.86 -6.22
CA GLU A 75 -10.62 11.22 -6.27
C GLU A 75 -10.92 12.33 -5.26
N ARG A 76 -11.54 13.37 -5.71
CA ARG A 76 -11.85 14.56 -4.89
C ARG A 76 -10.62 15.25 -4.30
N ILE A 77 -9.47 15.00 -4.86
CA ILE A 77 -8.18 15.59 -4.49
C ILE A 77 -7.45 15.91 -5.78
N ASN A 78 -6.88 17.10 -5.90
CA ASN A 78 -6.11 17.50 -7.07
C ASN A 78 -4.71 16.90 -7.06
N GLY A 79 -4.62 15.58 -7.21
CA GLY A 79 -3.36 14.87 -7.22
C GLY A 79 -2.60 14.97 -5.90
N PHE A 80 -1.33 14.60 -5.94
CA PHE A 80 -0.47 14.63 -4.76
C PHE A 80 -0.28 16.05 -4.20
N ALA A 81 -0.23 17.07 -5.07
CA ALA A 81 -0.14 18.46 -4.64
C ALA A 81 -1.38 18.91 -3.85
N GLY A 82 -2.54 18.39 -4.20
CA GLY A 82 -3.80 18.70 -3.50
C GLY A 82 -3.97 17.99 -2.17
N LEU A 83 -3.14 16.99 -1.88
CA LEU A 83 -3.15 16.28 -0.61
C LEU A 83 -2.42 17.12 0.45
N LYS A 84 -3.16 17.68 1.39
CA LYS A 84 -2.62 18.60 2.40
C LYS A 84 -2.36 17.90 3.72
N VAL A 85 -1.29 18.29 4.41
CA VAL A 85 -1.05 17.90 5.80
C VAL A 85 -2.19 18.43 6.68
N GLY A 86 -2.73 17.58 7.55
CA GLY A 86 -3.88 17.88 8.35
C GLY A 86 -5.23 17.57 7.71
N ALA A 87 -5.24 17.15 6.43
CA ALA A 87 -6.46 16.73 5.77
C ALA A 87 -7.03 15.49 6.45
N LYS A 88 -8.28 15.56 6.84
CA LYS A 88 -9.04 14.48 7.48
C LYS A 88 -9.87 13.74 6.46
N ASN A 89 -10.33 12.54 6.86
CA ASN A 89 -11.18 11.71 6.04
C ASN A 89 -10.52 11.37 4.69
N ILE A 90 -9.24 11.08 4.73
CA ILE A 90 -8.49 10.58 3.58
C ILE A 90 -8.52 9.08 3.62
N GLU A 91 -9.03 8.49 2.56
CA GLU A 91 -9.03 7.06 2.35
C GLU A 91 -7.97 6.70 1.31
N SER A 92 -7.21 5.67 1.56
CA SER A 92 -6.22 5.19 0.61
C SER A 92 -6.28 3.68 0.47
N THR A 93 -6.49 3.25 -0.75
CA THR A 93 -6.32 1.85 -1.13
C THR A 93 -4.87 1.64 -1.52
N VAL A 94 -4.21 0.73 -0.85
CA VAL A 94 -2.78 0.46 -1.05
C VAL A 94 -2.52 -1.00 -1.36
N ARG A 95 -1.43 -1.26 -2.07
CA ARG A 95 -0.87 -2.60 -2.24
C ARG A 95 0.57 -2.62 -1.79
N ARG A 96 1.03 -3.76 -1.30
CA ARG A 96 2.42 -3.93 -0.94
C ARG A 96 3.24 -4.32 -2.16
N ARG A 97 4.32 -3.58 -2.40
CA ARG A 97 5.29 -3.88 -3.44
C ARG A 97 6.68 -3.56 -2.92
N ASP A 98 7.60 -4.52 -3.03
CA ASP A 98 8.99 -4.37 -2.57
C ASP A 98 9.10 -3.86 -1.12
N GLY A 99 8.26 -4.39 -0.23
CA GLY A 99 8.22 -4.01 1.18
C GLY A 99 7.61 -2.63 1.47
N ARG A 100 7.10 -1.94 0.46
CA ARG A 100 6.51 -0.60 0.58
C ARG A 100 5.02 -0.61 0.27
N TRP A 101 4.30 0.28 0.91
CA TRP A 101 2.90 0.53 0.58
C TRP A 101 2.83 1.53 -0.56
N ILE A 102 2.19 1.11 -1.65
CA ILE A 102 1.98 1.93 -2.84
C ILE A 102 0.49 2.25 -2.94
N ALA A 103 0.15 3.53 -3.04
CA ALA A 103 -1.22 3.95 -3.24
C ALA A 103 -1.71 3.55 -4.63
N VAL A 104 -2.78 2.81 -4.66
CA VAL A 104 -3.56 2.52 -5.88
C VAL A 104 -4.55 3.65 -6.10
N ASP A 105 -5.18 4.06 -5.01
CA ASP A 105 -6.20 5.08 -4.99
C ASP A 105 -6.05 5.93 -3.73
N VAL A 106 -6.33 7.21 -3.84
CA VAL A 106 -6.39 8.16 -2.72
C VAL A 106 -7.61 9.03 -2.93
N GLU A 107 -8.53 8.97 -2.01
CA GLU A 107 -9.75 9.78 -2.08
C GLU A 107 -9.99 10.53 -0.78
N ARG A 108 -10.71 11.62 -0.90
CA ARG A 108 -11.34 12.22 0.27
C ARG A 108 -12.70 11.58 0.40
N SER A 109 -12.89 10.78 1.44
CA SER A 109 -14.21 10.27 1.73
C SER A 109 -15.11 11.48 1.93
N GLY A 110 -16.12 11.57 1.10
CA GLY A 110 -17.07 12.66 1.18
C GLY A 110 -17.60 12.65 2.59
N GLY A 111 -17.32 13.66 3.33
CA GLY A 111 -18.02 13.91 4.57
C GLY A 111 -19.48 13.66 4.26
N GLY A 112 -20.03 12.66 4.93
CA GLY A 112 -21.37 12.19 4.71
C GLY A 112 -22.26 13.40 4.51
N GLY A 113 -23.07 13.29 3.48
CA GLY A 113 -23.88 14.39 3.04
C GLY A 113 -24.36 15.19 4.22
N GLN A 114 -23.98 16.41 4.27
CA GLN A 114 -24.79 17.33 4.99
C GLN A 114 -26.16 17.20 4.35
N HIS A 115 -26.96 16.37 4.95
CA HIS A 115 -28.36 16.63 4.93
C HIS A 115 -28.50 18.02 5.51
N GLY A 116 -28.47 19.01 4.66
CA GLY A 116 -29.02 20.27 4.99
C GLY A 116 -30.41 19.97 5.46
N GLY A 117 -30.59 19.89 6.76
CA GLY A 117 -31.89 20.00 7.30
C GLY A 117 -32.39 21.35 6.84
N ASP A 118 -33.23 21.33 5.83
CA ASP A 118 -34.10 22.45 5.57
C ASP A 118 -35.10 22.48 6.70
N ASP A 119 -34.60 22.88 7.86
CA ASP A 119 -35.44 23.45 8.89
C ASP A 119 -35.79 24.85 8.39
N SER A 120 -36.65 24.90 7.44
CA SER A 120 -37.43 26.09 7.24
C SER A 120 -38.31 26.23 8.46
N PRO A 121 -38.07 27.20 9.31
CA PRO A 121 -39.08 27.59 10.26
C PRO A 121 -40.25 28.12 9.42
N GLY A 122 -41.27 27.32 9.33
CA GLY A 122 -42.51 27.79 8.78
C GLY A 122 -42.90 29.05 9.50
N GLY A 123 -42.89 30.14 8.77
CA GLY A 123 -43.43 31.35 9.27
C GLY A 123 -44.87 31.08 9.66
N SER A 124 -45.16 31.17 10.93
CA SER A 124 -46.53 31.29 11.37
C SER A 124 -46.93 32.72 11.20
N ASP A 125 -47.87 32.83 10.35
CA ASP A 125 -48.66 33.98 10.34
C ASP A 125 -49.56 34.07 11.49
N ASP A 126 -49.64 35.06 12.00
CA ASP A 126 -50.59 36.01 11.98
C ASP A 126 -51.23 36.74 12.74
#